data_cc98a18c95093e318ae366976e8f3a8d
#
_entry.id   cc98a18c95093e318ae366976e8f3a8d
#
_cell.length_a   1.000
_cell.length_b   1.000
_cell.length_c   1.000
_cell.angle_alpha   90.00
_cell.angle_beta   90.00
_cell.angle_gamma   90.00
#
_symmetry.space_group_name_H-M   'P 1'
#
loop_
_entity.id
_entity.type
_entity.pdbx_description
1 polymer ?
#
loop_
_entity_poly.entity_id
_entity_poly.type
_entity_poly.pdbx_seq_one_letter_code
_entity_poly.pdbx_strand_id
1 'polypeptide(L)'
;MFILLAVVLASAAIFLASFWLGGHLCRAQLARNIDDLHWLRLEFRLSDAELARIRQLHENYLPKCRSYCEQIAVKKRELHVLLNSGTNVSEKVEQKLGEIAALRAQCQAEMLRHFTEVSRAMPPEQGRRYLAEMRRLTLGFHEQIEESMSHLSAPEHGHH
;
A
#
# COMPACT_ATOMS: atom_id res chain seq x y z
N MET A 1 -15.16 0.06 -47.77
CA MET A 1 -15.20 1.08 -46.71
C MET A 1 -16.06 0.64 -45.52
N PHE A 2 -17.28 0.16 -45.73
CA PHE A 2 -18.19 -0.29 -44.64
C PHE A 2 -17.65 -1.47 -43.79
N ILE A 3 -17.01 -2.44 -44.43
CA ILE A 3 -16.46 -3.63 -43.74
C ILE A 3 -15.32 -3.24 -42.77
N LEU A 4 -14.41 -2.35 -43.18
CA LEU A 4 -13.35 -1.84 -42.32
C LEU A 4 -13.90 -1.07 -41.10
N LEU A 5 -14.91 -0.24 -41.32
CA LEU A 5 -15.57 0.50 -40.25
C LEU A 5 -16.25 -0.46 -39.25
N ALA A 6 -16.93 -1.49 -39.74
CA ALA A 6 -17.58 -2.49 -38.90
C ALA A 6 -16.57 -3.30 -38.05
N VAL A 7 -15.42 -3.66 -38.62
CA VAL A 7 -14.33 -4.36 -37.89
C VAL A 7 -13.73 -3.49 -36.80
N VAL A 8 -13.49 -2.19 -37.09
CA VAL A 8 -12.96 -1.25 -36.08
C VAL A 8 -13.94 -1.06 -34.92
N LEU A 9 -15.24 -0.88 -35.23
CA LEU A 9 -16.27 -0.72 -34.20
C LEU A 9 -16.41 -2.00 -33.34
N ALA A 10 -16.38 -3.17 -33.96
CA ALA A 10 -16.45 -4.44 -33.24
C ALA A 10 -15.23 -4.62 -32.33
N SER A 11 -14.02 -4.32 -32.80
CA SER A 11 -12.79 -4.38 -32.01
C SER A 11 -12.81 -3.42 -30.82
N ALA A 12 -13.29 -2.19 -31.03
CA ALA A 12 -13.44 -1.19 -29.97
C ALA A 12 -14.48 -1.64 -28.91
N ALA A 13 -15.60 -2.21 -29.35
CA ALA A 13 -16.63 -2.73 -28.44
C ALA A 13 -16.12 -3.90 -27.59
N ILE A 14 -15.38 -4.84 -28.20
CA ILE A 14 -14.76 -5.98 -27.48
C ILE A 14 -13.71 -5.45 -26.48
N PHE A 15 -12.89 -4.49 -26.86
CA PHE A 15 -11.89 -3.90 -25.97
C PHE A 15 -12.54 -3.20 -24.77
N LEU A 16 -13.56 -2.38 -24.99
CA LEU A 16 -14.28 -1.68 -23.93
C LEU A 16 -15.02 -2.67 -23.00
N ALA A 17 -15.64 -3.69 -23.57
CA ALA A 17 -16.31 -4.74 -22.79
C ALA A 17 -15.30 -5.53 -21.92
N SER A 18 -14.15 -5.89 -22.48
CA SER A 18 -13.08 -6.59 -21.75
C SER A 18 -12.48 -5.71 -20.66
N PHE A 19 -12.28 -4.43 -20.92
CA PHE A 19 -11.77 -3.46 -19.94
C PHE A 19 -12.77 -3.25 -18.79
N TRP A 20 -14.06 -3.11 -19.13
CA TRP A 20 -15.11 -2.93 -18.12
C TRP A 20 -15.33 -4.19 -17.30
N LEU A 21 -15.35 -5.37 -17.94
CA LEU A 21 -15.49 -6.66 -17.28
C LEU A 21 -14.29 -6.98 -16.40
N GLY A 22 -13.06 -6.72 -16.88
CA GLY A 22 -11.83 -6.86 -16.10
C GLY A 22 -11.81 -5.96 -14.88
N GLY A 23 -12.23 -4.70 -15.02
CA GLY A 23 -12.36 -3.76 -13.90
C GLY A 23 -13.43 -4.18 -12.89
N HIS A 24 -14.56 -4.72 -13.36
CA HIS A 24 -15.63 -5.22 -12.49
C HIS A 24 -15.23 -6.51 -11.74
N LEU A 25 -14.59 -7.46 -12.44
CA LEU A 25 -14.10 -8.70 -11.83
C LEU A 25 -12.99 -8.43 -10.82
N CYS A 26 -12.06 -7.52 -11.12
CA CYS A 26 -11.01 -7.12 -10.20
C CYS A 26 -11.57 -6.47 -8.93
N ARG A 27 -12.56 -5.56 -9.05
CA ARG A 27 -13.25 -4.95 -7.90
C ARG A 27 -14.08 -5.96 -7.11
N ALA A 28 -14.76 -6.89 -7.79
CA ALA A 28 -15.52 -7.95 -7.14
C ALA A 28 -14.60 -8.94 -6.42
N GLN A 29 -13.41 -9.21 -6.97
CA GLN A 29 -12.40 -10.05 -6.35
C GLN A 29 -11.73 -9.35 -5.17
N LEU A 30 -11.43 -8.06 -5.25
CA LEU A 30 -10.99 -7.26 -4.11
C LEU A 30 -12.06 -7.18 -3.00
N ALA A 31 -13.34 -7.08 -3.36
CA ALA A 31 -14.44 -7.09 -2.39
C ALA A 31 -14.74 -8.49 -1.83
N ARG A 32 -14.39 -9.57 -2.55
CA ARG A 32 -14.48 -10.96 -2.08
C ARG A 32 -13.28 -11.41 -1.24
N ASN A 33 -12.16 -10.72 -1.29
CA ASN A 33 -10.98 -10.99 -0.46
C ASN A 33 -11.19 -10.54 1.00
N ILE A 34 -12.40 -10.77 1.54
CA ILE A 34 -12.65 -10.77 2.99
C ILE A 34 -11.93 -11.96 3.66
N ASP A 35 -11.34 -12.84 2.88
CA ASP A 35 -10.47 -13.91 3.39
C ASP A 35 -8.98 -13.59 3.23
N ASP A 36 -8.62 -12.29 3.34
CA ASP A 36 -7.23 -11.80 3.35
C ASP A 36 -6.36 -12.46 4.45
N LEU A 37 -7.00 -13.14 5.39
CA LEU A 37 -6.32 -13.83 6.49
C LEU A 37 -6.15 -15.35 6.24
N HIS A 38 -6.68 -15.89 5.13
CA HIS A 38 -6.56 -17.32 4.84
C HIS A 38 -5.09 -17.77 4.64
N TRP A 39 -4.32 -16.93 3.93
CA TRP A 39 -2.89 -17.16 3.77
C TRP A 39 -2.16 -17.20 5.12
N LEU A 40 -2.56 -16.34 6.05
CA LEU A 40 -1.98 -16.25 7.39
C LEU A 40 -2.20 -17.56 8.15
N ARG A 41 -3.40 -18.14 8.03
CA ARG A 41 -3.72 -19.44 8.62
C ARG A 41 -2.81 -20.55 8.08
N LEU A 42 -2.62 -20.61 6.78
CA LEU A 42 -1.79 -21.63 6.14
C LEU A 42 -0.31 -21.45 6.47
N GLU A 43 0.21 -20.23 6.36
CA GLU A 43 1.63 -19.92 6.57
C GLU A 43 2.06 -20.12 8.03
N PHE A 44 1.22 -19.72 8.98
CA PHE A 44 1.52 -19.77 10.41
C PHE A 44 0.79 -20.90 11.15
N ARG A 45 0.07 -21.79 10.43
CA ARG A 45 -0.64 -22.96 10.97
C ARG A 45 -1.55 -22.60 12.17
N LEU A 46 -2.32 -21.52 12.02
CA LEU A 46 -3.17 -20.98 13.08
C LEU A 46 -4.44 -21.84 13.26
N SER A 47 -4.84 -22.01 14.52
CA SER A 47 -6.13 -22.57 14.87
C SER A 47 -7.27 -21.61 14.52
N ASP A 48 -8.51 -22.10 14.47
CA ASP A 48 -9.69 -21.29 14.21
C ASP A 48 -9.89 -20.20 15.28
N ALA A 49 -9.56 -20.48 16.53
CA ALA A 49 -9.66 -19.52 17.64
C ALA A 49 -8.63 -18.39 17.53
N GLU A 50 -7.41 -18.69 17.09
CA GLU A 50 -6.36 -17.69 16.85
C GLU A 50 -6.72 -16.82 15.66
N LEU A 51 -7.17 -17.44 14.56
CA LEU A 51 -7.59 -16.72 13.37
C LEU A 51 -8.78 -15.79 13.65
N ALA A 52 -9.76 -16.22 14.45
CA ALA A 52 -10.90 -15.39 14.85
C ALA A 52 -10.44 -14.15 15.65
N ARG A 53 -9.50 -14.31 16.58
CA ARG A 53 -8.91 -13.17 17.31
C ARG A 53 -8.17 -12.21 16.39
N ILE A 54 -7.38 -12.73 15.48
CA ILE A 54 -6.64 -11.91 14.52
C ILE A 54 -7.60 -11.17 13.59
N ARG A 55 -8.68 -11.83 13.14
CA ARG A 55 -9.72 -11.18 12.32
C ARG A 55 -10.32 -9.98 13.03
N GLN A 56 -10.68 -10.10 14.30
CA GLN A 56 -11.21 -8.99 15.09
C GLN A 56 -10.20 -7.84 15.23
N LEU A 57 -8.92 -8.13 15.46
CA LEU A 57 -7.86 -7.11 15.48
C LEU A 57 -7.75 -6.39 14.14
N HIS A 58 -7.84 -7.13 13.05
CA HIS A 58 -7.76 -6.59 11.69
C HIS A 58 -8.98 -5.71 11.36
N GLU A 59 -10.18 -6.17 11.68
CA GLU A 59 -11.43 -5.40 11.51
C GLU A 59 -11.40 -4.08 12.29
N ASN A 60 -10.82 -4.06 13.48
CA ASN A 60 -10.66 -2.85 14.30
C ASN A 60 -9.58 -1.90 13.75
N TYR A 61 -8.56 -2.43 13.05
CA TYR A 61 -7.48 -1.66 12.45
C TYR A 61 -7.88 -1.00 11.13
N LEU A 62 -8.63 -1.69 10.27
CA LEU A 62 -8.96 -1.22 8.92
C LEU A 62 -9.59 0.18 8.86
N PRO A 63 -10.55 0.57 9.72
CA PRO A 63 -11.11 1.92 9.73
C PRO A 63 -10.07 3.00 10.01
N LYS A 64 -9.12 2.74 10.92
CA LYS A 64 -8.03 3.67 11.25
C LYS A 64 -7.10 3.86 10.04
N CYS A 65 -6.68 2.74 9.42
CA CYS A 65 -5.85 2.76 8.22
C CYS A 65 -6.54 3.55 7.09
N ARG A 66 -7.82 3.31 6.85
CA ARG A 66 -8.61 4.03 5.84
C ARG A 66 -8.64 5.53 6.12
N SER A 67 -8.88 5.95 7.36
CA SER A 67 -8.89 7.36 7.76
C SER A 67 -7.57 8.06 7.45
N TYR A 68 -6.42 7.43 7.74
CA TYR A 68 -5.11 7.99 7.36
C TYR A 68 -4.94 8.10 5.84
N CYS A 69 -5.34 7.07 5.09
CA CYS A 69 -5.27 7.10 3.63
C CYS A 69 -6.12 8.24 3.03
N GLU A 70 -7.32 8.46 3.55
CA GLU A 70 -8.20 9.55 3.13
C GLU A 70 -7.60 10.93 3.44
N GLN A 71 -7.07 11.13 4.65
CA GLN A 71 -6.39 12.38 5.03
C GLN A 71 -5.18 12.66 4.14
N ILE A 72 -4.33 11.65 3.91
CA ILE A 72 -3.18 11.78 3.00
C ILE A 72 -3.64 12.13 1.58
N ALA A 73 -4.70 11.50 1.09
CA ALA A 73 -5.24 11.80 -0.23
C ALA A 73 -5.76 13.24 -0.35
N VAL A 74 -6.41 13.76 0.70
CA VAL A 74 -6.84 15.17 0.76
C VAL A 74 -5.62 16.09 0.69
N LYS A 75 -4.62 15.88 1.55
CA LYS A 75 -3.41 16.71 1.61
C LYS A 75 -2.60 16.66 0.31
N LYS A 76 -2.56 15.52 -0.37
CA LYS A 76 -1.94 15.40 -1.70
C LYS A 76 -2.67 16.21 -2.77
N ARG A 77 -4.01 16.25 -2.74
CA ARG A 77 -4.78 17.12 -3.66
C ARG A 77 -4.51 18.60 -3.39
N GLU A 78 -4.49 19.03 -2.12
CA GLU A 78 -4.14 20.41 -1.72
C GLU A 78 -2.73 20.78 -2.21
N LEU A 79 -1.75 19.90 -2.01
CA LEU A 79 -0.39 20.08 -2.51
C LEU A 79 -0.36 20.23 -4.05
N HIS A 80 -1.12 19.40 -4.76
CA HIS A 80 -1.19 19.47 -6.23
C HIS A 80 -1.73 20.81 -6.72
N VAL A 81 -2.74 21.37 -6.04
CA VAL A 81 -3.27 22.71 -6.35
C VAL A 81 -2.21 23.77 -6.14
N LEU A 82 -1.45 23.71 -5.04
CA LEU A 82 -0.37 24.67 -4.75
C LEU A 82 0.74 24.61 -5.81
N LEU A 83 1.14 23.42 -6.24
CA LEU A 83 2.17 23.24 -7.27
C LEU A 83 1.72 23.73 -8.65
N ASN A 84 0.43 23.60 -8.97
CA ASN A 84 -0.10 24.09 -10.25
C ASN A 84 -0.31 25.63 -10.27
N SER A 85 -0.34 26.28 -9.12
CA SER A 85 -0.55 27.73 -9.00
C SER A 85 0.74 28.55 -8.98
N GLY A 86 1.91 27.92 -8.95
CA GLY A 86 3.20 28.60 -8.87
C GLY A 86 4.35 27.79 -9.46
N THR A 87 5.42 28.49 -9.88
CA THR A 87 6.61 27.87 -10.48
C THR A 87 7.70 27.55 -9.46
N ASN A 88 7.59 28.03 -8.22
CA ASN A 88 8.60 27.87 -7.19
C ASN A 88 8.04 27.12 -5.98
N VAL A 89 8.92 26.38 -5.30
CA VAL A 89 8.60 25.75 -4.00
C VAL A 89 8.46 26.88 -2.98
N SER A 90 7.22 27.10 -2.52
CA SER A 90 6.91 28.11 -1.50
C SER A 90 6.88 27.47 -0.11
N GLU A 91 6.96 28.31 0.94
CA GLU A 91 6.81 27.87 2.33
C GLU A 91 5.52 27.04 2.55
N LYS A 92 4.43 27.39 1.85
CA LYS A 92 3.17 26.63 1.89
C LYS A 92 3.30 25.21 1.31
N VAL A 93 4.13 25.04 0.27
CA VAL A 93 4.42 23.72 -0.32
C VAL A 93 5.23 22.89 0.68
N GLU A 94 6.25 23.45 1.30
CA GLU A 94 7.05 22.77 2.32
C GLU A 94 6.21 22.37 3.54
N GLN A 95 5.37 23.27 4.03
CA GLN A 95 4.43 22.97 5.12
C GLN A 95 3.52 21.80 4.74
N LYS A 96 2.95 21.80 3.52
CA LYS A 96 2.06 20.74 3.07
C LYS A 96 2.78 19.39 2.94
N LEU A 97 4.02 19.38 2.49
CA LEU A 97 4.87 18.19 2.47
C LEU A 97 5.11 17.66 3.88
N GLY A 98 5.38 18.55 4.85
CA GLY A 98 5.54 18.20 6.26
C GLY A 98 4.27 17.57 6.86
N GLU A 99 3.08 18.12 6.57
CA GLU A 99 1.79 17.56 6.99
C GLU A 99 1.58 16.13 6.43
N ILE A 100 1.90 15.91 5.16
CA ILE A 100 1.81 14.59 4.52
C ILE A 100 2.79 13.60 5.15
N ALA A 101 4.03 14.04 5.40
CA ALA A 101 5.05 13.21 6.03
C ALA A 101 4.64 12.79 7.45
N ALA A 102 4.09 13.71 8.25
CA ALA A 102 3.59 13.43 9.58
C ALA A 102 2.44 12.40 9.58
N LEU A 103 1.46 12.54 8.67
CA LEU A 103 0.37 11.59 8.52
C LEU A 103 0.86 10.20 8.10
N ARG A 104 1.85 10.11 7.21
CA ARG A 104 2.47 8.86 6.80
C ARG A 104 3.18 8.17 7.97
N ALA A 105 3.94 8.93 8.76
CA ALA A 105 4.62 8.40 9.94
C ALA A 105 3.62 7.86 10.98
N GLN A 106 2.49 8.57 11.21
CA GLN A 106 1.43 8.11 12.10
C GLN A 106 0.77 6.83 11.57
N CYS A 107 0.43 6.78 10.28
CA CYS A 107 -0.12 5.58 9.64
C CYS A 107 0.82 4.38 9.78
N GLN A 108 2.11 4.58 9.54
CA GLN A 108 3.13 3.53 9.68
C GLN A 108 3.28 3.06 11.12
N ALA A 109 3.23 3.97 12.09
CA ALA A 109 3.27 3.62 13.51
C ALA A 109 2.04 2.80 13.94
N GLU A 110 0.83 3.15 13.47
CA GLU A 110 -0.38 2.35 13.72
C GLU A 110 -0.29 0.96 13.09
N MET A 111 0.24 0.85 11.88
CA MET A 111 0.46 -0.43 11.22
C MET A 111 1.43 -1.32 12.00
N LEU A 112 2.54 -0.78 12.48
CA LEU A 112 3.51 -1.53 13.30
C LEU A 112 2.90 -1.97 14.66
N ARG A 113 2.05 -1.13 15.27
CA ARG A 113 1.28 -1.53 16.47
C ARG A 113 0.34 -2.69 16.16
N HIS A 114 -0.42 -2.59 15.07
CA HIS A 114 -1.30 -3.67 14.63
C HIS A 114 -0.54 -4.98 14.40
N PHE A 115 0.62 -4.96 13.73
CA PHE A 115 1.45 -6.15 13.58
C PHE A 115 1.89 -6.73 14.93
N THR A 116 2.22 -5.88 15.89
CA THR A 116 2.58 -6.32 17.24
C THR A 116 1.40 -6.96 17.97
N GLU A 117 0.19 -6.42 17.83
CA GLU A 117 -1.03 -7.00 18.42
C GLU A 117 -1.36 -8.35 17.79
N VAL A 118 -1.28 -8.46 16.45
CA VAL A 118 -1.49 -9.71 15.73
C VAL A 118 -0.46 -10.78 16.17
N SER A 119 0.81 -10.41 16.29
CA SER A 119 1.85 -11.34 16.73
C SER A 119 1.60 -11.91 18.12
N ARG A 120 1.02 -11.11 19.02
CA ARG A 120 0.64 -11.54 20.39
C ARG A 120 -0.58 -12.44 20.42
N ALA A 121 -1.42 -12.40 19.38
CA ALA A 121 -2.58 -13.28 19.24
C ALA A 121 -2.23 -14.66 18.68
N MET A 122 -0.97 -14.86 18.23
CA MET A 122 -0.42 -16.12 17.74
C MET A 122 0.35 -16.86 18.84
N PRO A 123 0.62 -18.17 18.68
CA PRO A 123 1.61 -18.86 19.49
C PRO A 123 2.99 -18.17 19.43
N PRO A 124 3.77 -18.19 20.51
CA PRO A 124 4.95 -17.32 20.62
C PRO A 124 5.96 -17.44 19.47
N GLU A 125 6.19 -18.63 18.94
CA GLU A 125 7.13 -18.85 17.84
C GLU A 125 6.61 -18.29 16.53
N GLN A 126 5.34 -18.58 16.21
CA GLN A 126 4.67 -18.04 15.01
C GLN A 126 4.56 -16.52 15.08
N GLY A 127 4.23 -15.97 16.24
CA GLY A 127 4.14 -14.52 16.44
C GLY A 127 5.49 -13.81 16.22
N ARG A 128 6.60 -14.38 16.70
CA ARG A 128 7.93 -13.84 16.43
C ARG A 128 8.27 -13.84 14.94
N ARG A 129 8.02 -14.98 14.25
CA ARG A 129 8.26 -15.13 12.82
C ARG A 129 7.40 -14.16 12.00
N TYR A 130 6.12 -14.06 12.32
CA TYR A 130 5.20 -13.10 11.70
C TYR A 130 5.69 -11.66 11.84
N LEU A 131 6.03 -11.24 13.06
CA LEU A 131 6.45 -9.86 13.32
C LEU A 131 7.77 -9.51 12.61
N ALA A 132 8.71 -10.44 12.55
CA ALA A 132 9.96 -10.27 11.81
C ALA A 132 9.70 -10.08 10.32
N GLU A 133 8.83 -10.90 9.72
CA GLU A 133 8.49 -10.82 8.30
C GLU A 133 7.74 -9.52 7.97
N MET A 134 6.76 -9.13 8.78
CA MET A 134 6.02 -7.88 8.57
C MET A 134 6.92 -6.64 8.69
N ARG A 135 7.87 -6.63 9.62
CA ARG A 135 8.87 -5.56 9.74
C ARG A 135 9.78 -5.51 8.52
N ARG A 136 10.28 -6.65 8.08
CA ARG A 136 11.13 -6.76 6.89
C ARG A 136 10.42 -6.20 5.64
N LEU A 137 9.17 -6.59 5.41
CA LEU A 137 8.37 -6.12 4.27
C LEU A 137 8.07 -4.61 4.36
N THR A 138 7.86 -4.08 5.56
CA THR A 138 7.46 -2.68 5.74
C THR A 138 8.65 -1.73 5.71
N LEU A 139 9.79 -2.12 6.28
CA LEU A 139 10.99 -1.26 6.41
C LEU A 139 11.99 -1.50 5.29
N GLY A 140 12.09 -2.73 4.76
CA GLY A 140 13.08 -3.11 3.77
C GLY A 140 12.98 -2.33 2.45
N PHE A 141 11.81 -1.80 2.11
CA PHE A 141 11.67 -0.95 0.92
C PHE A 141 12.43 0.38 1.06
N HIS A 142 12.46 0.97 2.25
CA HIS A 142 13.23 2.20 2.50
C HIS A 142 14.74 1.92 2.52
N GLU A 143 15.15 0.82 3.13
CA GLU A 143 16.56 0.39 3.16
C GLU A 143 17.11 0.17 1.74
N GLN A 144 16.35 -0.45 0.85
CA GLN A 144 16.76 -0.64 -0.54
C GLN A 144 16.94 0.68 -1.31
N ILE A 145 16.09 1.68 -1.05
CA ILE A 145 16.23 3.01 -1.67
C ILE A 145 17.47 3.71 -1.12
N GLU A 146 17.67 3.71 0.19
CA GLU A 146 18.82 4.33 0.85
C GLU A 146 20.14 3.68 0.40
N GLU A 147 20.19 2.36 0.30
CA GLU A 147 21.33 1.62 -0.20
C GLU A 147 21.64 1.95 -1.67
N SER A 148 20.61 2.00 -2.52
CA SER A 148 20.75 2.39 -3.93
C SER A 148 21.28 3.82 -4.07
N MET A 149 20.82 4.74 -3.24
CA MET A 149 21.28 6.13 -3.24
C MET A 149 22.72 6.27 -2.72
N SER A 150 23.11 5.49 -1.73
CA SER A 150 24.46 5.51 -1.18
C SER A 150 25.50 4.99 -2.20
N HIS A 151 25.15 3.99 -2.99
CA HIS A 151 25.99 3.49 -4.08
C HIS A 151 26.18 4.52 -5.21
N LEU A 152 25.17 5.36 -5.47
CA LEU A 152 25.27 6.44 -6.48
C LEU A 152 26.13 7.62 -6.02
N SER A 153 26.31 7.79 -4.71
CA SER A 153 27.08 8.89 -4.10
C SER A 153 28.51 8.51 -3.71
N ALA A 154 28.93 7.27 -3.89
CA ALA A 154 30.31 6.85 -3.65
C ALA A 154 31.22 7.42 -4.77
N PRO A 155 32.22 8.26 -4.47
CA PRO A 155 33.17 8.73 -5.48
C PRO A 155 33.97 7.53 -6.02
N GLU A 156 34.00 7.40 -7.36
CA GLU A 156 34.94 6.48 -8.01
C GLU A 156 36.37 6.88 -7.62
N HIS A 157 36.97 6.14 -6.73
CA HIS A 157 38.40 6.23 -6.51
C HIS A 157 39.09 5.67 -7.73
N GLY A 158 39.45 6.61 -8.66
CA GLY A 158 40.25 6.29 -9.82
C GLY A 158 41.59 5.67 -9.41
N HIS A 159 41.83 4.46 -9.88
CA HIS A 159 43.13 3.85 -9.86
C HIS A 159 44.00 4.59 -10.86
N HIS A 160 44.99 5.32 -10.35
CA HIS A 160 46.18 5.72 -11.10
C HIS A 160 47.27 4.69 -10.86
#